data_6058d8aed077458a0edfb1d54db7284e
#
_entry.id   6058d8aed077458a0edfb1d54db7284e
#
_cell.length_a   1.000
_cell.length_b   1.000
_cell.length_c   1.000
_cell.angle_alpha   90.00
_cell.angle_beta   90.00
_cell.angle_gamma   90.00
#
_symmetry.space_group_name_H-M   'P 1'
#
loop_
_entity.id
_entity.type
_entity.pdbx_description
1 polymer ?
#
loop_
_entity_poly.entity_id
_entity_poly.type
_entity_poly.pdbx_seq_one_letter_code
_entity_poly.pdbx_strand_id
1 'polypeptide(L)'
;MVHSYYDYTPSQTAAAVFAALFSAAFSATFIQWIRYRAWVWLVMVVAASMESLGYIFRSISTRHTDNRGVFIAQFSLIILAPVLIAASCYVIFGRIVFHVIPAHSRTMKFLWVPPRFITLIFVFCDIVALFLQLVGAVIVSGTQPTDPDAKSKLSRGKDIAIAGLAVQLLCFGLFSIVAIRFNFISKQFNKEFEDKIGSVKGEKYFTVASSNRKLKKNWKALLRVVNIVCVLILIRSVYRVCDFALGKNGYLEQNEWPAYVFDAAPMLPCVMLFVYWHPGRYLPYLGFRLPKSAREN
;
A
#
# COMPACT_ATOMS: atom_id res chain seq x y z
N MET A 1 -18.84 23.44 26.85
CA MET A 1 -18.99 22.98 25.46
C MET A 1 -18.09 21.77 25.29
N VAL A 2 -18.61 20.62 24.88
CA VAL A 2 -17.83 19.43 24.61
C VAL A 2 -16.96 19.73 23.37
N HIS A 3 -15.66 19.59 23.47
CA HIS A 3 -14.73 19.91 22.38
C HIS A 3 -14.76 18.75 21.39
N SER A 4 -15.42 18.92 20.24
CA SER A 4 -15.39 17.95 19.14
C SER A 4 -14.09 18.08 18.35
N TYR A 5 -13.47 16.93 18.00
CA TYR A 5 -12.28 16.89 17.13
C TYR A 5 -12.63 16.88 15.62
N TYR A 6 -13.93 16.86 15.30
CA TYR A 6 -14.43 16.94 13.93
C TYR A 6 -14.97 18.33 13.65
N ASP A 7 -14.60 18.90 12.50
CA ASP A 7 -15.10 20.17 11.98
C ASP A 7 -16.43 20.01 11.22
N TYR A 8 -16.93 18.75 11.11
CA TYR A 8 -18.19 18.34 10.47
C TYR A 8 -18.94 17.31 11.33
N THR A 9 -20.19 17.04 10.99
CA THR A 9 -20.97 15.97 11.63
C THR A 9 -20.62 14.61 11.03
N PRO A 10 -19.89 13.74 11.75
CA PRO A 10 -19.43 12.49 11.19
C PRO A 10 -20.58 11.48 11.03
N SER A 11 -20.65 10.82 9.86
CA SER A 11 -21.64 9.80 9.54
C SER A 11 -21.25 8.45 10.13
N GLN A 12 -21.98 8.02 11.17
CA GLN A 12 -21.77 6.70 11.78
C GLN A 12 -22.05 5.56 10.80
N THR A 13 -23.08 5.73 9.94
CA THR A 13 -23.47 4.69 8.98
C THR A 13 -22.35 4.43 7.96
N ALA A 14 -21.76 5.49 7.39
CA ALA A 14 -20.65 5.35 6.46
C ALA A 14 -19.45 4.69 7.11
N ALA A 15 -19.06 5.12 8.32
CA ALA A 15 -17.94 4.51 9.06
C ALA A 15 -18.20 3.02 9.35
N ALA A 16 -19.41 2.63 9.75
CA ALA A 16 -19.77 1.25 10.03
C ALA A 16 -19.77 0.36 8.76
N VAL A 17 -20.24 0.88 7.63
CA VAL A 17 -20.21 0.16 6.35
C VAL A 17 -18.76 -0.12 5.92
N PHE A 18 -17.87 0.90 5.95
CA PHE A 18 -16.46 0.69 5.61
C PHE A 18 -15.75 -0.23 6.61
N ALA A 19 -16.08 -0.14 7.92
CA ALA A 19 -15.56 -1.07 8.92
C ALA A 19 -15.93 -2.53 8.60
N ALA A 20 -17.17 -2.78 8.21
CA ALA A 20 -17.62 -4.13 7.81
C ALA A 20 -16.92 -4.62 6.54
N LEU A 21 -16.80 -3.77 5.51
CA LEU A 21 -16.15 -4.10 4.24
C LEU A 21 -14.66 -4.41 4.42
N PHE A 22 -13.92 -3.57 5.17
CA PHE A 22 -12.51 -3.80 5.44
C PHE A 22 -12.29 -5.00 6.37
N SER A 23 -13.20 -5.28 7.32
CA SER A 23 -13.12 -6.48 8.16
C SER A 23 -13.34 -7.76 7.35
N ALA A 24 -14.23 -7.74 6.37
CA ALA A 24 -14.42 -8.85 5.43
C ALA A 24 -13.17 -9.04 4.55
N ALA A 25 -12.60 -7.95 4.02
CA ALA A 25 -11.38 -7.98 3.22
C ALA A 25 -10.17 -8.49 4.03
N PHE A 26 -10.02 -8.05 5.28
CA PHE A 26 -9.00 -8.55 6.21
C PHE A 26 -9.17 -10.04 6.46
N SER A 27 -10.38 -10.50 6.80
CA SER A 27 -10.66 -11.91 7.06
C SER A 27 -10.31 -12.79 5.85
N ALA A 28 -10.68 -12.37 4.65
CA ALA A 28 -10.34 -13.07 3.41
C ALA A 28 -8.83 -13.12 3.18
N THR A 29 -8.11 -12.02 3.39
CA THR A 29 -6.66 -11.93 3.24
C THR A 29 -5.94 -12.82 4.27
N PHE A 30 -6.41 -12.81 5.52
CA PHE A 30 -5.86 -13.62 6.61
C PHE A 30 -6.02 -15.12 6.37
N ILE A 31 -7.23 -15.57 5.97
CA ILE A 31 -7.51 -16.97 5.62
C ILE A 31 -6.60 -17.42 4.48
N GLN A 32 -6.43 -16.58 3.45
CA GLN A 32 -5.56 -16.92 2.33
C GLN A 32 -4.09 -16.97 2.72
N TRP A 33 -3.63 -16.07 3.59
CA TRP A 33 -2.27 -16.09 4.10
C TRP A 33 -1.93 -17.43 4.79
N ILE A 34 -2.81 -17.90 5.67
CA ILE A 34 -2.65 -19.22 6.33
C ILE A 34 -2.68 -20.34 5.29
N ARG A 35 -3.66 -20.34 4.38
CA ARG A 35 -3.87 -21.40 3.38
C ARG A 35 -2.69 -21.54 2.43
N TYR A 36 -2.12 -20.43 1.96
CA TYR A 36 -1.00 -20.44 1.02
C TYR A 36 0.37 -20.42 1.70
N ARG A 37 0.44 -20.30 3.03
CA ARG A 37 1.69 -20.16 3.80
C ARG A 37 2.63 -19.11 3.19
N ALA A 38 2.06 -17.97 2.76
CA ALA A 38 2.74 -16.90 2.06
C ALA A 38 3.34 -15.92 3.06
N TRP A 39 4.45 -16.26 3.73
CA TRP A 39 5.05 -15.46 4.81
C TRP A 39 5.35 -14.03 4.40
N VAL A 40 5.79 -13.81 3.17
CA VAL A 40 6.03 -12.46 2.62
C VAL A 40 4.74 -11.62 2.56
N TRP A 41 3.58 -12.28 2.50
CA TRP A 41 2.28 -11.63 2.43
C TRP A 41 1.77 -11.10 3.78
N LEU A 42 2.50 -11.36 4.87
CA LEU A 42 2.18 -10.84 6.20
C LEU A 42 2.03 -9.32 6.20
N VAL A 43 2.83 -8.60 5.41
CA VAL A 43 2.76 -7.13 5.28
C VAL A 43 1.36 -6.69 4.82
N MET A 44 0.76 -7.37 3.82
CA MET A 44 -0.60 -7.08 3.37
C MET A 44 -1.66 -7.43 4.42
N VAL A 45 -1.46 -8.52 5.17
CA VAL A 45 -2.36 -8.90 6.26
C VAL A 45 -2.38 -7.83 7.34
N VAL A 46 -1.20 -7.33 7.74
CA VAL A 46 -1.07 -6.23 8.70
C VAL A 46 -1.72 -4.95 8.15
N ALA A 47 -1.49 -4.61 6.88
CA ALA A 47 -2.13 -3.45 6.25
C ALA A 47 -3.66 -3.54 6.27
N ALA A 48 -4.22 -4.69 5.88
CA ALA A 48 -5.67 -4.92 5.90
C ALA A 48 -6.26 -4.90 7.32
N SER A 49 -5.50 -5.40 8.33
CA SER A 49 -5.92 -5.30 9.73
C SER A 49 -5.93 -3.86 10.22
N MET A 50 -4.96 -3.05 9.82
CA MET A 50 -4.90 -1.63 10.18
C MET A 50 -6.05 -0.83 9.57
N GLU A 51 -6.41 -1.08 8.29
CA GLU A 51 -7.60 -0.47 7.68
C GLU A 51 -8.88 -0.88 8.43
N SER A 52 -9.04 -2.18 8.69
CA SER A 52 -10.21 -2.69 9.43
C SER A 52 -10.34 -2.05 10.81
N LEU A 53 -9.27 -2.06 11.62
CA LEU A 53 -9.24 -1.45 12.94
C LEU A 53 -9.42 0.08 12.86
N GLY A 54 -8.81 0.73 11.87
CA GLY A 54 -8.95 2.16 11.66
C GLY A 54 -10.40 2.57 11.45
N TYR A 55 -11.15 1.86 10.61
CA TYR A 55 -12.59 2.15 10.39
C TYR A 55 -13.48 1.70 11.55
N ILE A 56 -13.10 0.66 12.31
CA ILE A 56 -13.77 0.31 13.57
C ILE A 56 -13.61 1.46 14.58
N PHE A 57 -12.39 1.95 14.79
CA PHE A 57 -12.15 3.10 15.66
C PHE A 57 -12.84 4.36 15.15
N ARG A 58 -12.94 4.55 13.81
CA ARG A 58 -13.72 5.64 13.23
C ARG A 58 -15.20 5.53 13.60
N SER A 59 -15.79 4.34 13.51
CA SER A 59 -17.19 4.10 13.92
C SER A 59 -17.42 4.35 15.42
N ILE A 60 -16.43 4.09 16.28
CA ILE A 60 -16.50 4.40 17.71
C ILE A 60 -16.34 5.90 17.94
N SER A 61 -15.39 6.54 17.24
CA SER A 61 -15.10 7.97 17.36
C SER A 61 -16.29 8.86 16.93
N THR A 62 -17.11 8.40 15.99
CA THR A 62 -18.35 9.11 15.60
C THR A 62 -19.39 9.17 16.72
N ARG A 63 -19.35 8.21 17.67
CA ARG A 63 -20.23 8.21 18.86
C ARG A 63 -19.64 9.00 20.04
N HIS A 64 -18.33 9.06 20.14
CA HIS A 64 -17.58 9.71 21.22
C HIS A 64 -16.61 10.72 20.62
N THR A 65 -17.15 11.83 20.11
CA THR A 65 -16.37 12.86 19.35
C THR A 65 -15.40 13.65 20.22
N ASP A 66 -15.49 13.52 21.54
CA ASP A 66 -14.63 14.14 22.56
C ASP A 66 -13.41 13.27 22.94
N ASN A 67 -13.38 12.00 22.55
CA ASN A 67 -12.31 11.09 22.91
C ASN A 67 -11.08 11.23 21.98
N ARG A 68 -10.09 12.00 22.45
CA ARG A 68 -8.83 12.24 21.72
C ARG A 68 -8.08 10.96 21.36
N GLY A 69 -8.06 9.97 22.27
CA GLY A 69 -7.30 8.73 22.05
C GLY A 69 -7.85 7.91 20.88
N VAL A 70 -9.17 7.76 20.81
CA VAL A 70 -9.85 7.04 19.72
C VAL A 70 -9.66 7.78 18.39
N PHE A 71 -9.74 9.11 18.40
CA PHE A 71 -9.51 9.94 17.22
C PHE A 71 -8.08 9.79 16.68
N ILE A 72 -7.06 9.85 17.54
CA ILE A 72 -5.67 9.66 17.13
C ILE A 72 -5.42 8.24 16.62
N ALA A 73 -5.98 7.23 17.28
CA ALA A 73 -5.82 5.84 16.89
C ALA A 73 -6.38 5.56 15.49
N GLN A 74 -7.63 5.99 15.21
CA GLN A 74 -8.22 5.83 13.87
C GLN A 74 -7.37 6.51 12.80
N PHE A 75 -6.99 7.77 13.05
CA PHE A 75 -6.24 8.58 12.10
C PHE A 75 -4.88 7.95 11.77
N SER A 76 -4.16 7.52 12.80
CA SER A 76 -2.85 6.86 12.63
C SER A 76 -2.95 5.55 11.86
N LEU A 77 -3.93 4.71 12.17
CA LEU A 77 -4.12 3.42 11.50
C LEU A 77 -4.47 3.59 10.01
N ILE A 78 -5.40 4.51 9.71
CA ILE A 78 -5.82 4.79 8.33
C ILE A 78 -4.69 5.40 7.49
N ILE A 79 -3.80 6.22 8.08
CA ILE A 79 -2.66 6.80 7.36
C ILE A 79 -1.54 5.77 7.11
N LEU A 80 -1.25 4.91 8.09
CA LEU A 80 -0.16 3.95 8.00
C LEU A 80 -0.47 2.75 7.08
N ALA A 81 -1.72 2.33 7.02
CA ALA A 81 -2.10 1.13 6.26
C ALA A 81 -1.72 1.18 4.76
N PRO A 82 -1.94 2.26 4.00
CA PRO A 82 -1.56 2.34 2.59
C PRO A 82 -0.07 2.23 2.32
N VAL A 83 0.77 2.68 3.26
CA VAL A 83 2.23 2.52 3.16
C VAL A 83 2.61 1.04 3.17
N LEU A 84 1.95 0.24 3.99
CA LEU A 84 2.14 -1.21 4.01
C LEU A 84 1.54 -1.89 2.77
N ILE A 85 0.43 -1.38 2.21
CA ILE A 85 -0.10 -1.85 0.93
C ILE A 85 0.91 -1.56 -0.18
N ALA A 86 1.52 -0.37 -0.22
CA ALA A 86 2.58 -0.01 -1.15
C ALA A 86 3.81 -0.92 -0.99
N ALA A 87 4.26 -1.17 0.25
CA ALA A 87 5.35 -2.10 0.53
C ALA A 87 5.05 -3.52 0.01
N SER A 88 3.80 -3.97 0.12
CA SER A 88 3.37 -5.24 -0.46
C SER A 88 3.48 -5.25 -1.99
N CYS A 89 3.16 -4.14 -2.66
CA CYS A 89 3.35 -3.99 -4.11
C CYS A 89 4.83 -4.07 -4.50
N TYR A 90 5.73 -3.41 -3.75
CA TYR A 90 7.18 -3.48 -4.00
C TYR A 90 7.71 -4.90 -3.91
N VAL A 91 7.30 -5.62 -2.85
CA VAL A 91 7.72 -7.00 -2.63
C VAL A 91 7.21 -7.90 -3.76
N ILE A 92 5.94 -7.83 -4.11
CA ILE A 92 5.35 -8.66 -5.17
C ILE A 92 5.95 -8.32 -6.53
N PHE A 93 6.12 -7.05 -6.85
CA PHE A 93 6.78 -6.62 -8.07
C PHE A 93 8.21 -7.17 -8.16
N GLY A 94 9.00 -7.04 -7.09
CA GLY A 94 10.35 -7.63 -7.03
C GLY A 94 10.34 -9.14 -7.28
N ARG A 95 9.36 -9.87 -6.71
CA ARG A 95 9.21 -11.32 -6.94
C ARG A 95 8.82 -11.66 -8.38
N ILE A 96 7.96 -10.86 -9.01
CA ILE A 96 7.61 -11.02 -10.42
C ILE A 96 8.86 -10.83 -11.30
N VAL A 97 9.63 -9.77 -11.05
CA VAL A 97 10.87 -9.49 -11.79
C VAL A 97 11.85 -10.67 -11.69
N PHE A 98 12.10 -11.18 -10.49
CA PHE A 98 12.97 -12.34 -10.30
C PHE A 98 12.42 -13.64 -10.90
N HIS A 99 11.12 -13.77 -11.03
CA HIS A 99 10.51 -14.96 -11.64
C HIS A 99 10.59 -14.93 -13.17
N VAL A 100 10.43 -13.74 -13.77
CA VAL A 100 10.28 -13.57 -15.23
C VAL A 100 11.62 -13.32 -15.93
N ILE A 101 12.51 -12.49 -15.33
CA ILE A 101 13.77 -12.11 -15.97
C ILE A 101 14.87 -13.14 -15.64
N PRO A 102 15.53 -13.73 -16.63
CA PRO A 102 16.73 -14.58 -16.42
C PRO A 102 17.87 -13.81 -15.75
N ALA A 103 18.72 -14.52 -15.03
CA ALA A 103 19.81 -13.89 -14.24
C ALA A 103 20.75 -13.01 -15.09
N HIS A 104 21.11 -13.49 -16.29
CA HIS A 104 22.03 -12.78 -17.21
C HIS A 104 21.43 -11.45 -17.75
N SER A 105 20.10 -11.32 -17.77
CA SER A 105 19.39 -10.14 -18.28
C SER A 105 18.95 -9.16 -17.19
N ARG A 106 19.24 -9.41 -15.91
CA ARG A 106 18.88 -8.56 -14.76
C ARG A 106 19.78 -7.34 -14.62
N THR A 107 19.91 -6.54 -15.70
CA THR A 107 20.76 -5.34 -15.73
C THR A 107 19.98 -4.06 -15.46
N MET A 108 20.70 -3.00 -14.99
CA MET A 108 20.12 -1.66 -14.77
C MET A 108 19.47 -1.05 -16.03
N LYS A 109 19.95 -1.43 -17.23
CA LYS A 109 19.45 -0.89 -18.52
C LYS A 109 17.96 -1.12 -18.71
N PHE A 110 17.39 -2.20 -18.16
CA PHE A 110 15.96 -2.53 -18.35
C PHE A 110 15.03 -1.83 -17.37
N LEU A 111 15.44 -1.68 -16.11
CA LEU A 111 14.53 -1.24 -15.03
C LEU A 111 14.93 0.09 -14.37
N TRP A 112 16.03 0.74 -14.79
CA TRP A 112 16.65 1.93 -14.15
C TRP A 112 17.08 1.71 -12.71
N VAL A 113 16.49 0.74 -12.01
CA VAL A 113 16.83 0.36 -10.64
C VAL A 113 17.24 -1.11 -10.65
N PRO A 114 18.32 -1.49 -9.95
CA PRO A 114 18.71 -2.89 -9.86
C PRO A 114 17.58 -3.71 -9.21
N PRO A 115 17.12 -4.81 -9.83
CA PRO A 115 16.01 -5.60 -9.31
C PRO A 115 16.19 -6.04 -7.85
N ARG A 116 17.44 -6.23 -7.44
CA ARG A 116 17.80 -6.64 -6.08
C ARG A 116 17.46 -5.59 -5.01
N PHE A 117 17.50 -4.30 -5.37
CA PHE A 117 17.34 -3.20 -4.43
C PHE A 117 16.00 -2.47 -4.56
N ILE A 118 15.15 -2.83 -5.54
CA ILE A 118 13.86 -2.17 -5.75
C ILE A 118 13.07 -2.07 -4.45
N THR A 119 12.79 -3.21 -3.81
CA THR A 119 12.01 -3.23 -2.57
C THR A 119 12.68 -2.42 -1.46
N LEU A 120 14.01 -2.54 -1.32
CA LEU A 120 14.74 -1.85 -0.26
C LEU A 120 14.72 -0.33 -0.41
N ILE A 121 14.96 0.17 -1.63
CA ILE A 121 15.01 1.61 -1.92
C ILE A 121 13.64 2.24 -1.66
N PHE A 122 12.56 1.68 -2.23
CA PHE A 122 11.23 2.28 -2.11
C PHE A 122 10.68 2.17 -0.69
N VAL A 123 10.90 1.06 0.01
CA VAL A 123 10.52 0.93 1.43
C VAL A 123 11.29 1.92 2.30
N PHE A 124 12.59 2.13 2.04
CA PHE A 124 13.36 3.12 2.78
C PHE A 124 12.85 4.55 2.55
N CYS A 125 12.52 4.91 1.31
CA CYS A 125 11.91 6.20 1.00
C CYS A 125 10.58 6.41 1.74
N ASP A 126 9.73 5.38 1.79
CA ASP A 126 8.46 5.45 2.53
C ASP A 126 8.69 5.61 4.03
N ILE A 127 9.68 4.94 4.62
CA ILE A 127 10.04 5.11 6.04
C ILE A 127 10.49 6.55 6.32
N VAL A 128 11.34 7.13 5.46
CA VAL A 128 11.78 8.53 5.59
C VAL A 128 10.58 9.48 5.49
N ALA A 129 9.69 9.25 4.52
CA ALA A 129 8.48 10.05 4.35
C ALA A 129 7.57 9.99 5.58
N LEU A 130 7.35 8.78 6.13
CA LEU A 130 6.58 8.59 7.38
C LEU A 130 7.22 9.29 8.57
N PHE A 131 8.54 9.26 8.67
CA PHE A 131 9.25 9.96 9.74
C PHE A 131 9.03 11.47 9.68
N LEU A 132 9.10 12.07 8.50
CA LEU A 132 8.80 13.49 8.29
C LEU A 132 7.35 13.81 8.67
N GLN A 133 6.39 12.99 8.25
CA GLN A 133 4.98 13.16 8.61
C GLN A 133 4.77 13.07 10.12
N LEU A 134 5.43 12.13 10.79
CA LEU A 134 5.36 11.97 12.25
C LEU A 134 5.93 13.20 12.97
N VAL A 135 7.09 13.70 12.55
CA VAL A 135 7.71 14.90 13.13
C VAL A 135 6.77 16.10 12.94
N GLY A 136 6.21 16.30 11.75
CA GLY A 136 5.23 17.36 11.50
C GLY A 136 4.00 17.24 12.39
N ALA A 137 3.43 16.04 12.52
CA ALA A 137 2.26 15.78 13.38
C ALA A 137 2.56 16.04 14.87
N VAL A 138 3.73 15.65 15.36
CA VAL A 138 4.16 15.90 16.75
C VAL A 138 4.29 17.40 17.01
N ILE A 139 4.87 18.17 16.10
CA ILE A 139 4.98 19.63 16.23
C ILE A 139 3.58 20.25 16.28
N VAL A 140 2.69 19.88 15.37
CA VAL A 140 1.32 20.41 15.32
C VAL A 140 0.54 20.08 16.60
N SER A 141 0.59 18.82 17.04
CA SER A 141 -0.15 18.38 18.24
C SER A 141 0.43 18.86 19.56
N GLY A 142 1.74 19.15 19.60
CA GLY A 142 2.43 19.66 20.78
C GLY A 142 2.33 21.18 20.97
N THR A 143 1.89 21.93 19.95
CA THR A 143 1.77 23.39 20.01
C THR A 143 0.48 23.78 20.75
N GLN A 144 0.63 24.59 21.82
CA GLN A 144 -0.51 25.13 22.57
C GLN A 144 -0.92 26.49 22.00
N PRO A 145 -2.23 26.84 21.98
CA PRO A 145 -2.71 28.14 21.50
C PRO A 145 -2.14 29.34 22.29
N THR A 146 -1.68 29.09 23.51
CA THR A 146 -1.09 30.10 24.43
C THR A 146 0.38 30.39 24.14
N ASP A 147 1.06 29.59 23.32
CA ASP A 147 2.47 29.82 22.99
C ASP A 147 2.64 31.10 22.18
N PRO A 148 3.63 31.96 22.50
CA PRO A 148 3.88 33.22 21.75
C PRO A 148 4.19 32.98 20.26
N ASP A 149 4.78 31.82 19.92
CA ASP A 149 5.14 31.41 18.56
C ASP A 149 4.21 30.32 17.99
N ALA A 150 3.02 30.13 18.56
CA ALA A 150 2.11 29.04 18.18
C ALA A 150 1.83 28.99 16.67
N LYS A 151 1.55 30.14 16.05
CA LYS A 151 1.25 30.23 14.61
C LYS A 151 2.43 29.81 13.74
N SER A 152 3.65 30.19 14.10
CA SER A 152 4.87 29.82 13.37
C SER A 152 5.19 28.33 13.53
N LYS A 153 5.06 27.79 14.74
CA LYS A 153 5.26 26.34 15.02
C LYS A 153 4.25 25.48 14.27
N LEU A 154 2.98 25.89 14.28
CA LEU A 154 1.90 25.18 13.58
C LEU A 154 2.12 25.17 12.05
N SER A 155 2.53 26.30 11.46
CA SER A 155 2.87 26.37 10.03
C SER A 155 4.04 25.45 9.70
N ARG A 156 5.15 25.53 10.45
CA ARG A 156 6.33 24.67 10.23
C ARG A 156 6.00 23.18 10.36
N GLY A 157 5.23 22.78 11.36
CA GLY A 157 4.81 21.39 11.53
C GLY A 157 3.98 20.91 10.35
N LYS A 158 3.06 21.72 9.86
CA LYS A 158 2.26 21.46 8.67
C LYS A 158 3.14 21.32 7.42
N ASP A 159 4.08 22.25 7.19
CA ASP A 159 4.97 22.23 6.02
C ASP A 159 5.86 20.98 6.02
N ILE A 160 6.37 20.55 7.18
CA ILE A 160 7.14 19.30 7.31
C ILE A 160 6.28 18.08 6.99
N ALA A 161 5.04 18.03 7.46
CA ALA A 161 4.13 16.94 7.16
C ALA A 161 3.80 16.86 5.66
N ILE A 162 3.55 18.01 5.02
CA ILE A 162 3.31 18.11 3.56
C ILE A 162 4.56 17.67 2.78
N ALA A 163 5.76 18.09 3.21
CA ALA A 163 7.01 17.64 2.59
C ALA A 163 7.15 16.11 2.65
N GLY A 164 6.82 15.48 3.79
CA GLY A 164 6.80 14.04 3.92
C GLY A 164 5.83 13.36 2.94
N LEU A 165 4.60 13.88 2.83
CA LEU A 165 3.59 13.40 1.87
C LEU A 165 4.06 13.56 0.42
N ALA A 166 4.70 14.69 0.08
CA ALA A 166 5.23 14.94 -1.26
C ALA A 166 6.36 13.97 -1.61
N VAL A 167 7.28 13.72 -0.69
CA VAL A 167 8.35 12.71 -0.86
C VAL A 167 7.75 11.33 -1.11
N GLN A 168 6.75 10.93 -0.32
CA GLN A 168 6.05 9.65 -0.49
C GLN A 168 5.39 9.55 -1.87
N LEU A 169 4.66 10.60 -2.29
CA LEU A 169 3.99 10.65 -3.60
C LEU A 169 5.00 10.54 -4.75
N LEU A 170 6.12 11.26 -4.68
CA LEU A 170 7.17 11.22 -5.70
C LEU A 170 7.83 9.83 -5.77
N CYS A 171 8.23 9.26 -4.64
CA CYS A 171 8.88 7.95 -4.60
C CYS A 171 7.94 6.85 -5.10
N PHE A 172 6.69 6.86 -4.66
CA PHE A 172 5.69 5.90 -5.13
C PHE A 172 5.32 6.11 -6.61
N GLY A 173 5.28 7.35 -7.07
CA GLY A 173 5.12 7.69 -8.48
C GLY A 173 6.24 7.13 -9.37
N LEU A 174 7.50 7.27 -8.94
CA LEU A 174 8.66 6.67 -9.61
C LEU A 174 8.56 5.15 -9.66
N PHE A 175 8.18 4.50 -8.56
CA PHE A 175 7.92 3.06 -8.55
C PHE A 175 6.85 2.66 -9.57
N SER A 176 5.76 3.41 -9.63
CA SER A 176 4.65 3.15 -10.57
C SER A 176 5.11 3.24 -12.03
N ILE A 177 5.96 4.22 -12.35
CA ILE A 177 6.57 4.33 -13.69
C ILE A 177 7.45 3.10 -13.99
N VAL A 178 8.26 2.65 -13.04
CA VAL A 178 9.08 1.43 -13.19
C VAL A 178 8.20 0.20 -13.43
N ALA A 179 7.11 0.06 -12.69
CA ALA A 179 6.18 -1.07 -12.82
C ALA A 179 5.44 -1.07 -14.18
N ILE A 180 5.01 0.11 -14.66
CA ILE A 180 4.39 0.27 -15.98
C ILE A 180 5.43 -0.03 -17.08
N ARG A 181 6.63 0.53 -16.98
CA ARG A 181 7.72 0.25 -17.94
C ARG A 181 8.02 -1.24 -18.04
N PHE A 182 8.06 -1.94 -16.89
CA PHE A 182 8.25 -3.39 -16.87
C PHE A 182 7.18 -4.15 -17.63
N ASN A 183 5.93 -3.68 -17.64
CA ASN A 183 4.86 -4.31 -18.42
C ASN A 183 5.14 -4.32 -19.93
N PHE A 184 5.81 -3.29 -20.45
CA PHE A 184 6.21 -3.24 -21.86
C PHE A 184 7.45 -4.12 -22.14
N ILE A 185 8.47 -3.99 -21.30
CA ILE A 185 9.76 -4.71 -21.48
C ILE A 185 9.58 -6.22 -21.29
N SER A 186 8.76 -6.64 -20.35
CA SER A 186 8.54 -8.06 -20.04
C SER A 186 7.95 -8.88 -21.20
N LYS A 187 7.39 -8.22 -22.21
CA LYS A 187 6.86 -8.91 -23.41
C LYS A 187 7.96 -9.66 -24.17
N GLN A 188 9.17 -9.12 -24.20
CA GLN A 188 10.31 -9.75 -24.90
C GLN A 188 10.80 -11.02 -24.19
N PHE A 189 10.61 -11.14 -22.87
CA PHE A 189 11.02 -12.31 -22.11
C PHE A 189 9.99 -13.44 -22.05
N ASN A 190 8.83 -13.26 -22.70
CA ASN A 190 7.76 -14.28 -22.65
C ASN A 190 8.17 -15.64 -23.21
N LYS A 191 8.84 -15.63 -24.38
CA LYS A 191 9.26 -16.88 -25.02
C LYS A 191 10.25 -17.64 -24.12
N GLU A 192 11.26 -16.94 -23.63
CA GLU A 192 12.28 -17.52 -22.76
C GLU A 192 11.70 -17.99 -21.42
N PHE A 193 10.69 -17.30 -20.91
CA PHE A 193 9.94 -17.73 -19.74
C PHE A 193 9.13 -19.00 -20.00
N GLU A 194 8.46 -19.11 -21.15
CA GLU A 194 7.72 -20.32 -21.55
C GLU A 194 8.66 -21.51 -21.74
N ASP A 195 9.83 -21.32 -22.36
CA ASP A 195 10.86 -22.34 -22.55
C ASP A 195 11.45 -22.78 -21.20
N LYS A 196 11.73 -21.84 -20.29
CA LYS A 196 12.23 -22.15 -18.92
C LYS A 196 11.27 -22.99 -18.10
N ILE A 197 9.96 -22.82 -18.28
CA ILE A 197 8.95 -23.58 -17.54
C ILE A 197 8.74 -24.99 -18.16
N GLY A 198 9.30 -25.27 -19.34
CA GLY A 198 9.20 -26.58 -20.02
C GLY A 198 7.76 -26.99 -20.32
N SER A 199 6.88 -26.02 -20.59
CA SER A 199 5.46 -26.26 -20.63
C SER A 199 4.92 -26.55 -22.02
N VAL A 200 4.10 -27.59 -22.11
CA VAL A 200 3.31 -27.87 -23.32
C VAL A 200 2.40 -26.69 -23.64
N LYS A 201 2.35 -26.26 -24.90
CA LYS A 201 1.43 -25.21 -25.37
C LYS A 201 -0.01 -25.59 -24.99
N GLY A 202 -0.67 -24.72 -24.22
CA GLY A 202 -2.07 -24.91 -23.82
C GLY A 202 -2.31 -25.22 -22.33
N GLU A 203 -1.31 -25.63 -21.57
CA GLU A 203 -1.50 -25.82 -20.14
C GLU A 203 -1.59 -24.51 -19.35
N LYS A 204 -2.63 -24.39 -18.49
CA LYS A 204 -2.88 -23.19 -17.63
C LYS A 204 -2.03 -23.21 -16.35
N TYR A 205 -1.45 -24.34 -16.00
CA TYR A 205 -0.71 -24.55 -14.73
C TYR A 205 0.66 -25.16 -15.02
N PHE A 206 1.61 -24.92 -14.13
CA PHE A 206 2.90 -25.59 -14.08
C PHE A 206 3.21 -26.03 -12.64
N THR A 207 3.99 -27.08 -12.51
CA THR A 207 4.39 -27.61 -11.19
C THR A 207 5.86 -27.29 -10.97
N VAL A 208 6.19 -26.69 -9.83
CA VAL A 208 7.58 -26.45 -9.44
C VAL A 208 8.10 -27.67 -8.69
N ALA A 209 9.19 -28.26 -9.16
CA ALA A 209 9.79 -29.48 -8.62
C ALA A 209 10.06 -29.42 -7.11
N SER A 210 10.30 -28.23 -6.54
CA SER A 210 10.59 -28.03 -5.12
C SER A 210 9.36 -27.94 -4.22
N SER A 211 8.13 -27.80 -4.73
CA SER A 211 6.97 -27.47 -3.88
C SER A 211 5.69 -28.26 -4.17
N ASN A 212 5.66 -29.14 -5.14
CA ASN A 212 4.48 -29.92 -5.57
C ASN A 212 3.16 -29.11 -5.71
N ARG A 213 3.27 -27.78 -5.91
CA ARG A 213 2.15 -26.87 -6.06
C ARG A 213 1.89 -26.57 -7.52
N LYS A 214 0.62 -26.64 -7.93
CA LYS A 214 0.16 -26.20 -9.25
C LYS A 214 0.02 -24.67 -9.25
N LEU A 215 0.86 -23.98 -10.02
CA LEU A 215 0.87 -22.53 -10.14
C LEU A 215 0.29 -22.11 -11.49
N LYS A 216 -0.39 -20.95 -11.50
CA LYS A 216 -0.91 -20.37 -12.75
C LYS A 216 0.22 -19.72 -13.56
N LYS A 217 0.31 -20.00 -14.85
CA LYS A 217 1.31 -19.41 -15.77
C LYS A 217 1.14 -17.91 -15.98
N ASN A 218 -0.07 -17.38 -15.81
CA ASN A 218 -0.41 -15.99 -16.17
C ASN A 218 0.07 -14.98 -15.13
N TRP A 219 1.39 -14.87 -14.93
CA TRP A 219 2.01 -13.85 -14.08
C TRP A 219 1.66 -12.40 -14.49
N LYS A 220 1.31 -12.17 -15.78
CA LYS A 220 0.87 -10.87 -16.29
C LYS A 220 -0.42 -10.37 -15.63
N ALA A 221 -1.30 -11.28 -15.21
CA ALA A 221 -2.50 -10.91 -14.47
C ALA A 221 -2.13 -10.28 -13.12
N LEU A 222 -1.14 -10.87 -12.41
CA LEU A 222 -0.65 -10.31 -11.16
C LEU A 222 0.05 -8.97 -11.36
N LEU A 223 0.85 -8.80 -12.42
CA LEU A 223 1.48 -7.52 -12.76
C LEU A 223 0.44 -6.44 -13.06
N ARG A 224 -0.64 -6.76 -13.78
CA ARG A 224 -1.75 -5.82 -14.02
C ARG A 224 -2.41 -5.39 -12.70
N VAL A 225 -2.61 -6.32 -11.78
CA VAL A 225 -3.14 -6.00 -10.44
C VAL A 225 -2.23 -5.03 -9.72
N VAL A 226 -0.92 -5.27 -9.71
CA VAL A 226 0.05 -4.33 -9.10
C VAL A 226 -0.08 -2.94 -9.73
N ASN A 227 -0.15 -2.84 -11.06
CA ASN A 227 -0.29 -1.54 -11.74
C ASN A 227 -1.62 -0.83 -11.41
N ILE A 228 -2.75 -1.55 -11.33
CA ILE A 228 -4.04 -0.98 -10.94
C ILE A 228 -3.98 -0.47 -9.50
N VAL A 229 -3.43 -1.27 -8.59
CA VAL A 229 -3.26 -0.89 -7.18
C VAL A 229 -2.35 0.34 -7.06
N CYS A 230 -1.29 0.43 -7.88
CA CYS A 230 -0.44 1.64 -7.92
C CYS A 230 -1.24 2.89 -8.28
N VAL A 231 -2.13 2.82 -9.27
CA VAL A 231 -2.98 3.96 -9.66
C VAL A 231 -3.92 4.35 -8.51
N LEU A 232 -4.54 3.39 -7.85
CA LEU A 232 -5.45 3.65 -6.73
C LEU A 232 -4.72 4.30 -5.53
N ILE A 233 -3.52 3.83 -5.21
CA ILE A 233 -2.68 4.44 -4.16
C ILE A 233 -2.26 5.86 -4.56
N LEU A 234 -1.93 6.11 -5.84
CA LEU A 234 -1.59 7.46 -6.30
C LEU A 234 -2.76 8.43 -6.18
N ILE A 235 -3.99 8.01 -6.55
CA ILE A 235 -5.20 8.82 -6.37
C ILE A 235 -5.35 9.23 -4.91
N ARG A 236 -5.25 8.27 -3.99
CA ARG A 236 -5.28 8.54 -2.55
C ARG A 236 -4.16 9.49 -2.11
N SER A 237 -2.92 9.26 -2.58
CA SER A 237 -1.77 10.07 -2.17
C SER A 237 -1.91 11.53 -2.62
N VAL A 238 -2.42 11.76 -3.83
CA VAL A 238 -2.75 13.12 -4.32
C VAL A 238 -3.83 13.76 -3.44
N TYR A 239 -4.91 13.02 -3.15
CA TYR A 239 -5.96 13.50 -2.25
C TYR A 239 -5.37 13.95 -0.90
N ARG A 240 -4.52 13.13 -0.28
CA ARG A 240 -3.91 13.44 1.02
C ARG A 240 -3.00 14.67 0.98
N VAL A 241 -2.22 14.85 -0.08
CA VAL A 241 -1.42 16.07 -0.26
C VAL A 241 -2.32 17.30 -0.35
N CYS A 242 -3.40 17.24 -1.12
CA CYS A 242 -4.37 18.34 -1.25
C CYS A 242 -5.08 18.64 0.07
N ASP A 243 -5.50 17.60 0.80
CA ASP A 243 -6.19 17.70 2.08
C ASP A 243 -5.32 18.42 3.12
N PHE A 244 -4.08 17.98 3.28
CA PHE A 244 -3.12 18.63 4.18
C PHE A 244 -2.71 20.05 3.72
N ALA A 245 -2.60 20.30 2.41
CA ALA A 245 -2.24 21.59 1.88
C ALA A 245 -3.32 22.63 2.14
N LEU A 246 -4.60 22.29 1.92
CA LEU A 246 -5.74 23.17 2.19
C LEU A 246 -5.94 23.41 3.70
N GLY A 247 -5.67 22.40 4.55
CA GLY A 247 -5.77 22.49 6.00
C GLY A 247 -7.20 22.69 6.50
N LYS A 248 -7.35 22.97 7.80
CA LYS A 248 -8.63 23.01 8.53
C LYS A 248 -9.74 23.86 7.92
N ASN A 249 -9.40 24.90 7.20
CA ASN A 249 -10.37 25.77 6.51
C ASN A 249 -10.68 25.30 5.09
N GLY A 250 -10.08 24.20 4.63
CA GLY A 250 -10.27 23.66 3.29
C GLY A 250 -11.59 22.92 3.14
N TYR A 251 -12.16 22.95 1.93
CA TYR A 251 -13.40 22.23 1.61
C TYR A 251 -13.31 20.72 1.92
N LEU A 252 -12.12 20.12 1.72
CA LEU A 252 -11.89 18.69 1.93
C LEU A 252 -12.01 18.27 3.40
N GLU A 253 -11.49 19.12 4.32
CA GLU A 253 -11.53 18.84 5.75
C GLU A 253 -12.89 19.19 6.37
N GLN A 254 -13.65 20.13 5.78
CA GLN A 254 -15.00 20.51 6.24
C GLN A 254 -16.10 19.53 5.79
N ASN A 255 -15.82 18.67 4.83
CA ASN A 255 -16.77 17.68 4.30
C ASN A 255 -16.25 16.26 4.49
N GLU A 256 -17.12 15.35 4.91
CA GLU A 256 -16.74 13.96 5.15
C GLU A 256 -16.65 13.11 3.88
N TRP A 257 -17.47 13.41 2.87
CA TRP A 257 -17.59 12.60 1.67
C TRP A 257 -16.28 12.42 0.86
N PRO A 258 -15.36 13.43 0.74
CA PRO A 258 -14.12 13.25 0.00
C PRO A 258 -13.21 12.21 0.65
N ALA A 259 -13.18 12.14 2.00
CA ALA A 259 -12.42 11.14 2.72
C ALA A 259 -12.91 9.71 2.41
N TYR A 260 -14.20 9.49 2.23
CA TYR A 260 -14.69 8.17 1.82
C TYR A 260 -14.43 7.88 0.35
N VAL A 261 -14.60 8.86 -0.54
CA VAL A 261 -14.47 8.65 -2.00
C VAL A 261 -13.02 8.55 -2.44
N PHE A 262 -12.13 9.39 -1.92
CA PHE A 262 -10.74 9.47 -2.38
C PHE A 262 -9.74 8.78 -1.45
N ASP A 263 -10.14 8.47 -0.21
CA ASP A 263 -9.29 7.78 0.75
C ASP A 263 -9.72 6.32 0.95
N ALA A 264 -10.94 6.07 1.40
CA ALA A 264 -11.45 4.74 1.70
C ALA A 264 -11.75 3.90 0.46
N ALA A 265 -12.50 4.47 -0.49
CA ALA A 265 -12.96 3.76 -1.68
C ALA A 265 -11.84 3.25 -2.58
N PRO A 266 -10.67 3.93 -2.79
CA PRO A 266 -9.54 3.36 -3.50
C PRO A 266 -8.83 2.23 -2.75
N MET A 267 -8.81 2.24 -1.41
CA MET A 267 -8.07 1.25 -0.62
C MET A 267 -8.78 -0.11 -0.55
N LEU A 268 -10.10 -0.13 -0.53
CA LEU A 268 -10.85 -1.37 -0.51
C LEU A 268 -10.57 -2.25 -1.76
N PRO A 269 -10.66 -1.74 -3.01
CA PRO A 269 -10.25 -2.49 -4.18
C PRO A 269 -8.78 -2.92 -4.16
N CYS A 270 -7.86 -2.14 -3.58
CA CYS A 270 -6.46 -2.53 -3.44
C CYS A 270 -6.31 -3.87 -2.73
N VAL A 271 -7.01 -4.05 -1.60
CA VAL A 271 -6.99 -5.31 -0.85
C VAL A 271 -7.75 -6.40 -1.61
N MET A 272 -8.96 -6.11 -2.12
CA MET A 272 -9.83 -7.09 -2.79
C MET A 272 -9.24 -7.64 -4.08
N LEU A 273 -8.55 -6.83 -4.87
CA LEU A 273 -7.84 -7.28 -6.07
C LEU A 273 -6.79 -8.33 -5.72
N PHE A 274 -6.03 -8.14 -4.65
CA PHE A 274 -5.07 -9.13 -4.20
C PHE A 274 -5.71 -10.36 -3.52
N VAL A 275 -6.90 -10.25 -2.95
CA VAL A 275 -7.68 -11.40 -2.50
C VAL A 275 -8.05 -12.27 -3.70
N TYR A 276 -8.52 -11.68 -4.80
CA TYR A 276 -8.91 -12.43 -5.99
C TYR A 276 -7.70 -12.99 -6.75
N TRP A 277 -6.68 -12.16 -7.01
CA TRP A 277 -5.42 -12.53 -7.67
C TRP A 277 -4.28 -12.74 -6.66
N HIS A 278 -4.49 -13.68 -5.73
CA HIS A 278 -3.53 -13.90 -4.65
C HIS A 278 -2.16 -14.36 -5.20
N PRO A 279 -1.04 -13.71 -4.78
CA PRO A 279 0.31 -14.04 -5.25
C PRO A 279 0.69 -15.50 -5.11
N GLY A 280 0.14 -16.19 -4.09
CA GLY A 280 0.35 -17.61 -3.86
C GLY A 280 -0.14 -18.55 -4.97
N ARG A 281 -0.94 -18.04 -5.89
CA ARG A 281 -1.41 -18.81 -7.06
C ARG A 281 -0.50 -18.67 -8.28
N TYR A 282 0.41 -17.68 -8.28
CA TYR A 282 1.21 -17.30 -9.45
C TYR A 282 2.71 -17.42 -9.20
N LEU A 283 3.17 -17.20 -7.96
CA LEU A 283 4.58 -17.13 -7.62
C LEU A 283 5.02 -18.35 -6.80
N PRO A 284 6.15 -18.98 -7.18
CA PRO A 284 6.65 -20.18 -6.50
C PRO A 284 7.29 -19.86 -5.13
N TYR A 285 7.87 -18.67 -4.99
CA TYR A 285 8.67 -18.32 -3.82
C TYR A 285 8.00 -17.22 -2.99
N LEU A 286 7.31 -17.63 -1.91
CA LEU A 286 6.58 -16.72 -1.01
C LEU A 286 7.12 -16.71 0.42
N GLY A 287 8.29 -17.32 0.65
CA GLY A 287 9.04 -17.20 1.90
C GLY A 287 9.70 -15.83 2.05
N PHE A 288 10.15 -15.47 3.25
CA PHE A 288 10.87 -14.21 3.49
C PHE A 288 12.15 -14.09 2.66
N ARG A 289 12.89 -15.19 2.47
CA ARG A 289 14.11 -15.21 1.65
C ARG A 289 13.87 -15.90 0.32
N LEU A 290 14.44 -15.32 -0.75
CA LEU A 290 14.53 -16.00 -2.03
C LEU A 290 15.55 -17.13 -1.91
N PRO A 291 15.24 -18.36 -2.39
CA PRO A 291 16.21 -19.46 -2.44
C PRO A 291 17.45 -19.05 -3.27
N LYS A 292 18.60 -19.59 -2.92
CA LYS A 292 19.85 -19.34 -3.67
C LYS A 292 19.71 -19.70 -5.15
N SER A 293 19.07 -20.83 -5.45
CA SER A 293 18.76 -21.27 -6.81
C SER A 293 17.94 -20.27 -7.64
N ALA A 294 17.06 -19.48 -7.00
CA ALA A 294 16.28 -18.45 -7.69
C ALA A 294 17.07 -17.15 -7.91
N ARG A 295 18.21 -16.97 -7.24
CA ARG A 295 19.10 -15.81 -7.44
C ARG A 295 20.13 -16.06 -8.53
N GLU A 296 20.55 -17.31 -8.72
CA GLU A 296 21.60 -17.74 -9.64
C GLU A 296 21.08 -18.15 -11.01
N ASN A 297 19.82 -18.56 -11.10
CA ASN A 297 19.07 -18.86 -12.33
C ASN A 297 18.18 -17.67 -12.73
#